data_3e62e5083446d1ec0fa32cd0e836b88c
#
_entry.id   3e62e5083446d1ec0fa32cd0e836b88c
#
_cell.length_a   1.000
_cell.length_b   1.000
_cell.length_c   1.000
_cell.angle_alpha   90.00
_cell.angle_beta   90.00
_cell.angle_gamma   90.00
#
_symmetry.space_group_name_H-M   'P 1'
#
loop_
_entity.id
_entity.type
_entity.pdbx_description
1 polymer ?
#
loop_
_entity_poly.entity_id
_entity_poly.type
_entity_poly.pdbx_seq_one_letter_code
_entity_poly.pdbx_strand_id
1 'polypeptide(L)'
;MKRITTFGDSIMGGIVLDQQNGQSAPRYTLLEESFSSRCASALGVEIKNHGRFGSTTRHGLRELDRWREQVTASDFVVTEFGGNDCDHCWKQIASDPEGEHRPIISLAHFKEQYRQMITTIRQLGSRPVMLSLPPIIADRYFDAFTRSMNSEQRGNVLRWLDNSVENITQWHEMYNLQLFKLSALLDVPIIDITTPFLVERNYREMFCDDGIHPNERGHRLIADTICHAATGYI
;
A
#
# COMPACT_ATOMS: atom_id res chain seq x y z
N MET A 1 -12.22 15.38 -20.21
CA MET A 1 -11.56 14.18 -19.66
C MET A 1 -11.17 14.49 -18.22
N LYS A 2 -11.57 13.66 -17.26
CA LYS A 2 -11.21 13.85 -15.84
C LYS A 2 -9.71 13.63 -15.64
N ARG A 3 -9.14 14.42 -14.75
CA ARG A 3 -7.72 14.33 -14.37
C ARG A 3 -7.60 13.82 -12.93
N ILE A 4 -6.82 12.79 -12.74
CA ILE A 4 -6.60 12.13 -11.45
C ILE A 4 -5.10 12.15 -11.15
N THR A 5 -4.73 12.57 -9.96
CA THR A 5 -3.36 12.38 -9.46
C THR A 5 -3.39 11.34 -8.35
N THR A 6 -2.45 10.42 -8.36
CA THR A 6 -2.38 9.36 -7.34
C THR A 6 -1.08 9.44 -6.56
N PHE A 7 -1.16 9.22 -5.25
CA PHE A 7 -0.01 9.11 -4.34
C PHE A 7 -0.13 7.82 -3.54
N GLY A 8 0.96 7.10 -3.43
CA GLY A 8 0.98 5.82 -2.71
C GLY A 8 2.36 5.21 -2.68
N ASP A 9 2.39 3.96 -2.33
CA ASP A 9 3.62 3.19 -2.25
C ASP A 9 3.90 2.38 -3.54
N SER A 10 4.59 1.25 -3.39
CA SER A 10 4.94 0.35 -4.51
C SER A 10 3.71 -0.24 -5.19
N ILE A 11 2.63 -0.48 -4.45
CA ILE A 11 1.37 -1.03 -4.99
C ILE A 11 0.72 0.00 -5.91
N MET A 12 0.59 1.25 -5.44
CA MET A 12 0.13 2.36 -6.28
C MET A 12 1.05 2.55 -7.49
N GLY A 13 2.36 2.41 -7.29
CA GLY A 13 3.37 2.50 -8.36
C GLY A 13 3.27 1.39 -9.41
N GLY A 14 2.51 0.33 -9.17
CA GLY A 14 2.42 -0.82 -10.07
C GLY A 14 3.68 -1.69 -10.06
N ILE A 15 4.37 -1.74 -8.92
CA ILE A 15 5.61 -2.53 -8.78
C ILE A 15 5.24 -3.97 -8.43
N VAL A 16 5.88 -4.90 -9.13
CA VAL A 16 5.74 -6.35 -8.92
C VAL A 16 7.12 -6.99 -8.78
N LEU A 17 7.16 -8.15 -8.11
CA LEU A 17 8.35 -8.98 -8.06
C LEU A 17 8.52 -9.73 -9.39
N ASP A 18 9.66 -9.57 -10.05
CA ASP A 18 10.01 -10.31 -11.26
C ASP A 18 10.36 -11.77 -10.90
N GLN A 19 9.45 -12.68 -11.22
CA GLN A 19 9.60 -14.12 -10.94
C GLN A 19 10.42 -14.87 -12.02
N GLN A 20 10.74 -14.23 -13.16
CA GLN A 20 11.29 -14.95 -14.33
C GLN A 20 12.81 -15.13 -14.30
N ASN A 21 13.52 -14.49 -13.39
CA ASN A 21 14.98 -14.36 -13.54
C ASN A 21 15.86 -15.28 -12.69
N GLY A 22 15.43 -16.34 -12.06
CA GLY A 22 16.32 -17.32 -11.41
C GLY A 22 17.56 -16.75 -10.67
N GLN A 23 17.61 -15.42 -10.48
CA GLN A 23 18.71 -14.70 -9.85
C GLN A 23 18.61 -14.80 -8.32
N SER A 24 19.74 -14.82 -7.66
CA SER A 24 19.85 -14.96 -6.19
C SER A 24 19.25 -13.80 -5.39
N ALA A 25 18.95 -12.65 -6.01
CA ALA A 25 18.33 -11.49 -5.39
C ALA A 25 16.98 -11.16 -6.03
N PRO A 26 15.95 -10.81 -5.25
CA PRO A 26 14.66 -10.38 -5.78
C PRO A 26 14.83 -9.10 -6.60
N ARG A 27 14.24 -9.09 -7.79
CA ARG A 27 14.21 -7.92 -8.66
C ARG A 27 12.77 -7.42 -8.76
N TYR A 28 12.57 -6.14 -8.55
CA TYR A 28 11.27 -5.48 -8.70
C TYR A 28 11.21 -4.73 -10.03
N THR A 29 10.08 -4.83 -10.71
CA THR A 29 9.83 -4.20 -12.00
C THR A 29 8.48 -3.48 -12.00
N LEU A 30 8.30 -2.56 -12.94
CA LEU A 30 6.99 -1.96 -13.17
C LEU A 30 6.14 -2.91 -14.01
N LEU A 31 4.90 -3.14 -13.57
CA LEU A 31 3.89 -3.83 -14.34
C LEU A 31 3.29 -2.85 -15.35
N GLU A 32 3.45 -3.11 -16.64
CA GLU A 32 2.95 -2.26 -17.71
C GLU A 32 1.42 -2.07 -17.58
N GLU A 33 0.70 -3.17 -17.40
CA GLU A 33 -0.73 -3.17 -17.14
C GLU A 33 -1.07 -3.16 -15.64
N SER A 34 -0.51 -2.20 -14.90
CA SER A 34 -0.87 -1.99 -13.50
C SER A 34 -2.34 -1.58 -13.34
N PHE A 35 -2.88 -1.68 -12.12
CA PHE A 35 -4.26 -1.26 -11.89
C PHE A 35 -4.50 0.21 -12.29
N SER A 36 -3.51 1.07 -12.09
CA SER A 36 -3.60 2.49 -12.47
C SER A 36 -3.73 2.67 -13.98
N SER A 37 -2.89 1.97 -14.80
CA SER A 37 -2.98 2.05 -16.26
C SER A 37 -4.28 1.43 -16.80
N ARG A 38 -4.73 0.32 -16.20
CA ARG A 38 -6.03 -0.32 -16.52
C ARG A 38 -7.21 0.62 -16.22
N CYS A 39 -7.22 1.27 -15.07
CA CYS A 39 -8.25 2.26 -14.72
C CYS A 39 -8.23 3.46 -15.68
N ALA A 40 -7.06 3.98 -16.03
CA ALA A 40 -6.94 5.09 -16.96
C ALA A 40 -7.60 4.75 -18.31
N SER A 41 -7.31 3.56 -18.85
CA SER A 41 -7.88 3.07 -20.09
C SER A 41 -9.38 2.79 -20.00
N ALA A 42 -9.83 2.06 -18.97
CA ALA A 42 -11.23 1.65 -18.83
C ALA A 42 -12.19 2.82 -18.56
N LEU A 43 -11.76 3.81 -17.80
CA LEU A 43 -12.56 4.99 -17.43
C LEU A 43 -12.39 6.17 -18.39
N GLY A 44 -11.44 6.11 -19.32
CA GLY A 44 -11.15 7.21 -20.23
C GLY A 44 -10.69 8.48 -19.51
N VAL A 45 -9.86 8.34 -18.48
CA VAL A 45 -9.34 9.42 -17.64
C VAL A 45 -7.82 9.56 -17.77
N GLU A 46 -7.29 10.76 -17.47
CA GLU A 46 -5.85 10.98 -17.33
C GLU A 46 -5.45 10.68 -15.90
N ILE A 47 -4.51 9.74 -15.68
CA ILE A 47 -3.94 9.45 -14.36
C ILE A 47 -2.46 9.82 -14.33
N LYS A 48 -2.08 10.71 -13.41
CA LYS A 48 -0.69 11.01 -13.05
C LYS A 48 -0.33 10.26 -11.79
N ASN A 49 0.46 9.20 -11.93
CA ASN A 49 0.79 8.28 -10.84
C ASN A 49 2.15 8.65 -10.22
N HIS A 50 2.13 8.98 -8.92
CA HIS A 50 3.30 9.25 -8.08
C HIS A 50 3.53 8.16 -7.01
N GLY A 51 3.04 6.94 -7.23
CA GLY A 51 3.35 5.79 -6.39
C GLY A 51 4.85 5.49 -6.42
N ARG A 52 5.46 5.23 -5.26
CA ARG A 52 6.91 5.01 -5.12
C ARG A 52 7.20 3.87 -4.16
N PHE A 53 8.17 3.04 -4.54
CA PHE A 53 8.64 1.93 -3.70
C PHE A 53 9.02 2.40 -2.29
N GLY A 54 8.52 1.70 -1.26
CA GLY A 54 8.84 1.97 0.14
C GLY A 54 8.27 3.29 0.72
N SER A 55 7.33 3.93 0.02
CA SER A 55 6.75 5.19 0.50
C SER A 55 5.81 4.99 1.68
N THR A 56 5.86 5.93 2.62
CA THR A 56 4.99 6.04 3.78
C THR A 56 4.15 7.32 3.69
N THR A 57 3.19 7.49 4.57
CA THR A 57 2.39 8.73 4.70
C THR A 57 3.27 9.97 4.84
N ARG A 58 4.43 9.87 5.51
CA ARG A 58 5.41 10.97 5.59
C ARG A 58 5.98 11.35 4.22
N HIS A 59 6.23 10.37 3.35
CA HIS A 59 6.63 10.62 1.97
C HIS A 59 5.48 11.22 1.17
N GLY A 60 4.25 10.71 1.36
CA GLY A 60 3.04 11.23 0.73
C GLY A 60 2.83 12.73 0.95
N LEU A 61 3.01 13.22 2.18
CA LEU A 61 2.92 14.66 2.48
C LEU A 61 3.94 15.49 1.69
N ARG A 62 5.19 15.02 1.58
CA ARG A 62 6.22 15.72 0.80
C ARG A 62 5.95 15.72 -0.70
N GLU A 63 5.44 14.60 -1.22
CA GLU A 63 5.09 14.50 -2.63
C GLU A 63 3.86 15.37 -2.96
N LEU A 64 2.88 15.47 -2.07
CA LEU A 64 1.75 16.40 -2.23
C LEU A 64 2.22 17.86 -2.37
N ASP A 65 3.17 18.27 -1.54
CA ASP A 65 3.73 19.62 -1.62
C ASP A 65 4.54 19.82 -2.91
N ARG A 66 5.37 18.86 -3.28
CA ARG A 66 6.16 18.86 -4.50
C ARG A 66 5.32 18.96 -5.77
N TRP A 67 4.19 18.25 -5.82
CA TRP A 67 3.31 18.18 -6.98
C TRP A 67 2.05 19.03 -6.83
N ARG A 68 2.13 20.08 -6.03
CA ARG A 68 1.03 20.97 -5.66
C ARG A 68 0.25 21.48 -6.87
N GLU A 69 0.93 21.89 -7.93
CA GLU A 69 0.30 22.37 -9.17
C GLU A 69 -0.51 21.28 -9.87
N GLN A 70 -0.02 20.05 -9.89
CA GLN A 70 -0.76 18.92 -10.47
C GLN A 70 -1.98 18.57 -9.63
N VAL A 71 -1.84 18.58 -8.30
CA VAL A 71 -2.95 18.39 -7.38
C VAL A 71 -4.02 19.44 -7.63
N THR A 72 -3.66 20.73 -7.68
CA THR A 72 -4.62 21.82 -7.98
C THR A 72 -5.32 21.64 -9.34
N ALA A 73 -4.62 21.06 -10.31
CA ALA A 73 -5.16 20.83 -11.66
C ALA A 73 -5.99 19.54 -11.77
N SER A 74 -6.08 18.74 -10.72
CA SER A 74 -6.77 17.44 -10.72
C SER A 74 -8.22 17.54 -10.23
N ASP A 75 -9.11 16.76 -10.82
CA ASP A 75 -10.48 16.61 -10.32
C ASP A 75 -10.51 15.76 -9.04
N PHE A 76 -9.64 14.74 -8.98
CA PHE A 76 -9.51 13.83 -7.86
C PHE A 76 -8.05 13.57 -7.50
N VAL A 77 -7.80 13.34 -6.23
CA VAL A 77 -6.52 12.83 -5.73
C VAL A 77 -6.77 11.54 -4.97
N VAL A 78 -6.16 10.45 -5.44
CA VAL A 78 -6.29 9.12 -4.82
C VAL A 78 -5.06 8.84 -3.99
N THR A 79 -5.24 8.38 -2.75
CA THR A 79 -4.15 8.04 -1.82
C THR A 79 -4.23 6.59 -1.39
N GLU A 80 -3.07 5.91 -1.35
CA GLU A 80 -2.91 4.54 -0.88
C GLU A 80 -1.58 4.44 -0.12
N PHE A 81 -1.63 4.39 1.21
CA PHE A 81 -0.51 4.27 2.13
C PHE A 81 -0.91 3.47 3.35
N GLY A 82 0.04 2.77 3.96
CA GLY A 82 -0.17 2.05 5.20
C GLY A 82 0.71 0.81 5.32
N GLY A 83 0.94 0.10 4.23
CA GLY A 83 1.77 -1.11 4.23
C GLY A 83 3.19 -0.86 4.73
N ASN A 84 3.85 0.19 4.23
CA ASN A 84 5.18 0.58 4.72
C ASN A 84 5.14 1.33 6.05
N ASP A 85 4.02 1.96 6.39
CA ASP A 85 3.88 2.68 7.66
C ASP A 85 3.83 1.72 8.85
N CYS A 86 3.11 0.60 8.72
CA CYS A 86 2.99 -0.42 9.76
C CYS A 86 4.21 -1.34 9.86
N ASP A 87 5.09 -1.32 8.87
CA ASP A 87 6.27 -2.17 8.82
C ASP A 87 7.31 -1.79 9.90
N HIS A 88 8.27 -2.68 10.12
CA HIS A 88 9.28 -2.54 11.19
C HIS A 88 10.70 -2.62 10.63
N CYS A 89 11.67 -2.18 11.43
CA CYS A 89 13.08 -2.36 11.11
C CYS A 89 13.54 -3.78 11.49
N TRP A 90 13.21 -4.77 10.64
CA TRP A 90 13.45 -6.20 10.90
C TRP A 90 14.89 -6.53 11.24
N LYS A 91 15.87 -5.80 10.66
CA LYS A 91 17.29 -5.99 10.98
C LYS A 91 17.62 -5.59 12.42
N GLN A 92 16.98 -4.56 12.96
CA GLN A 92 17.16 -4.17 14.37
C GLN A 92 16.54 -5.21 15.29
N ILE A 93 15.34 -5.68 15.00
CA ILE A 93 14.67 -6.75 15.75
C ILE A 93 15.51 -8.03 15.73
N ALA A 94 16.07 -8.39 14.58
CA ALA A 94 16.92 -9.57 14.44
C ALA A 94 18.19 -9.48 15.28
N SER A 95 18.73 -8.29 15.54
CA SER A 95 19.95 -8.08 16.36
C SER A 95 19.67 -7.84 17.83
N ASP A 96 18.47 -7.35 18.18
CA ASP A 96 18.06 -7.04 19.57
C ASP A 96 16.56 -7.32 19.74
N PRO A 97 16.14 -8.60 19.88
CA PRO A 97 14.74 -8.96 19.96
C PRO A 97 14.04 -8.54 21.27
N GLU A 98 14.81 -8.20 22.31
CA GLU A 98 14.28 -7.75 23.61
C GLU A 98 14.13 -6.21 23.68
N GLY A 99 14.63 -5.51 22.66
CA GLY A 99 14.54 -4.06 22.56
C GLY A 99 13.14 -3.55 22.29
N GLU A 100 12.92 -2.25 22.53
CA GLU A 100 11.68 -1.59 22.17
C GLU A 100 11.67 -1.28 20.66
N HIS A 101 10.83 -1.95 19.89
CA HIS A 101 10.68 -1.75 18.46
C HIS A 101 9.32 -1.12 18.14
N ARG A 102 9.34 -0.14 17.26
CA ARG A 102 8.15 0.59 16.84
C ARG A 102 8.00 0.48 15.32
N PRO A 103 6.76 0.56 14.81
CA PRO A 103 6.54 0.63 13.36
C PRO A 103 7.23 1.87 12.78
N ILE A 104 7.52 1.83 11.48
CA ILE A 104 8.18 2.92 10.74
C ILE A 104 7.46 4.26 10.95
N ILE A 105 6.14 4.23 10.91
CA ILE A 105 5.27 5.36 11.29
C ILE A 105 4.27 4.87 12.33
N SER A 106 4.31 5.41 13.54
CA SER A 106 3.35 5.01 14.58
C SER A 106 1.92 5.28 14.15
N LEU A 107 0.97 4.48 14.64
CA LEU A 107 -0.45 4.60 14.30
C LEU A 107 -1.01 6.01 14.58
N ALA A 108 -0.50 6.71 15.61
CA ALA A 108 -0.88 8.08 15.92
C ALA A 108 -0.40 9.06 14.84
N HIS A 109 0.87 8.95 14.42
CA HIS A 109 1.42 9.76 13.33
C HIS A 109 0.78 9.44 11.98
N PHE A 110 0.50 8.15 11.69
CA PHE A 110 -0.21 7.73 10.49
C PHE A 110 -1.55 8.45 10.35
N LYS A 111 -2.37 8.43 11.42
CA LYS A 111 -3.66 9.12 11.44
C LYS A 111 -3.54 10.63 11.21
N GLU A 112 -2.57 11.25 11.86
CA GLU A 112 -2.36 12.70 11.74
C GLU A 112 -1.87 13.08 10.33
N GLN A 113 -0.94 12.31 9.77
CA GLN A 113 -0.41 12.53 8.42
C GLN A 113 -1.51 12.35 7.36
N TYR A 114 -2.37 11.34 7.49
CA TYR A 114 -3.54 11.19 6.61
C TYR A 114 -4.50 12.38 6.71
N ARG A 115 -4.79 12.84 7.93
CA ARG A 115 -5.64 14.03 8.15
C ARG A 115 -5.05 15.26 7.44
N GLN A 116 -3.74 15.46 7.55
CA GLN A 116 -3.03 16.54 6.88
C GLN A 116 -3.09 16.41 5.36
N MET A 117 -2.87 15.20 4.81
CA MET A 117 -2.97 14.96 3.36
C MET A 117 -4.37 15.32 2.84
N ILE A 118 -5.42 14.80 3.47
CA ILE A 118 -6.82 15.06 3.08
C ILE A 118 -7.15 16.56 3.15
N THR A 119 -6.72 17.22 4.22
CA THR A 119 -6.92 18.68 4.39
C THR A 119 -6.21 19.46 3.29
N THR A 120 -4.96 19.11 2.98
CA THR A 120 -4.17 19.76 1.93
C THR A 120 -4.81 19.57 0.56
N ILE A 121 -5.24 18.35 0.21
CA ILE A 121 -5.90 18.07 -1.06
C ILE A 121 -7.15 18.93 -1.23
N ARG A 122 -7.98 19.03 -0.20
CA ARG A 122 -9.19 19.88 -0.20
C ARG A 122 -8.87 21.37 -0.35
N GLN A 123 -7.87 21.86 0.37
CA GLN A 123 -7.41 23.24 0.28
C GLN A 123 -6.89 23.61 -1.11
N LEU A 124 -6.37 22.63 -1.85
CA LEU A 124 -5.92 22.77 -3.23
C LEU A 124 -7.07 22.68 -4.24
N GLY A 125 -8.31 22.45 -3.79
CA GLY A 125 -9.50 22.42 -4.63
C GLY A 125 -9.81 21.06 -5.26
N SER A 126 -9.02 20.01 -4.96
CA SER A 126 -9.23 18.65 -5.46
C SER A 126 -10.07 17.83 -4.49
N ARG A 127 -10.72 16.79 -5.01
CA ARG A 127 -11.51 15.84 -4.23
C ARG A 127 -10.63 14.66 -3.81
N PRO A 128 -10.39 14.44 -2.50
CA PRO A 128 -9.63 13.28 -2.03
C PRO A 128 -10.48 12.01 -2.12
N VAL A 129 -9.82 10.91 -2.47
CA VAL A 129 -10.32 9.54 -2.41
C VAL A 129 -9.24 8.67 -1.76
N MET A 130 -9.63 7.80 -0.87
CA MET A 130 -8.72 6.84 -0.22
C MET A 130 -8.90 5.45 -0.84
N LEU A 131 -7.84 4.66 -0.89
CA LEU A 131 -7.95 3.21 -1.08
C LEU A 131 -7.68 2.52 0.26
N SER A 132 -8.35 1.41 0.52
CA SER A 132 -7.93 0.48 1.57
C SER A 132 -6.66 -0.27 1.15
N LEU A 133 -6.07 -1.08 2.02
CA LEU A 133 -4.87 -1.84 1.69
C LEU A 133 -5.25 -3.23 1.17
N PRO A 134 -4.60 -3.77 0.14
CA PRO A 134 -4.74 -5.19 -0.17
C PRO A 134 -4.18 -6.01 0.99
N PRO A 135 -4.69 -7.23 1.26
CA PRO A 135 -4.17 -8.07 2.32
C PRO A 135 -2.71 -8.46 2.06
N ILE A 136 -2.03 -8.94 3.09
CA ILE A 136 -0.67 -9.46 2.97
C ILE A 136 -0.65 -10.97 3.26
N ILE A 137 0.38 -11.66 2.75
CA ILE A 137 0.62 -13.08 2.97
C ILE A 137 1.80 -13.19 3.93
N ALA A 138 1.50 -13.22 5.23
CA ALA A 138 2.49 -13.04 6.30
C ALA A 138 3.66 -14.03 6.26
N ASP A 139 3.41 -15.31 5.98
CA ASP A 139 4.45 -16.33 5.86
C ASP A 139 5.40 -16.06 4.69
N ARG A 140 4.89 -15.69 3.51
CA ARG A 140 5.73 -15.28 2.37
C ARG A 140 6.52 -14.02 2.66
N TYR A 141 5.89 -13.03 3.28
CA TYR A 141 6.56 -11.79 3.64
C TYR A 141 7.67 -12.04 4.66
N PHE A 142 7.40 -12.84 5.69
CA PHE A 142 8.42 -13.26 6.65
C PHE A 142 9.60 -13.96 5.97
N ASP A 143 9.34 -14.90 5.07
CA ASP A 143 10.38 -15.58 4.30
C ASP A 143 11.17 -14.63 3.40
N ALA A 144 10.50 -13.65 2.79
CA ALA A 144 11.13 -12.69 1.91
C ALA A 144 12.12 -11.78 2.65
N PHE A 145 11.71 -11.11 3.74
CA PHE A 145 12.59 -10.19 4.44
C PHE A 145 13.65 -10.89 5.31
N THR A 146 13.41 -12.14 5.74
CA THR A 146 14.40 -12.91 6.50
C THR A 146 15.36 -13.72 5.62
N ARG A 147 15.20 -13.72 4.31
CA ARG A 147 15.99 -14.53 3.36
C ARG A 147 17.51 -14.38 3.53
N SER A 148 17.99 -13.18 3.84
CA SER A 148 19.42 -12.89 4.04
C SER A 148 19.88 -13.04 5.49
N MET A 149 19.01 -13.44 6.41
CA MET A 149 19.30 -13.60 7.83
C MET A 149 19.79 -15.02 8.10
N ASN A 150 20.70 -15.16 9.07
CA ASN A 150 21.07 -16.48 9.59
C ASN A 150 19.96 -17.05 10.49
N SER A 151 20.12 -18.32 10.91
CA SER A 151 19.10 -19.02 11.71
C SER A 151 18.80 -18.35 13.05
N GLU A 152 19.83 -17.78 13.71
CA GLU A 152 19.67 -17.06 14.97
C GLU A 152 18.87 -15.78 14.79
N GLN A 153 19.23 -14.97 13.81
CA GLN A 153 18.52 -13.73 13.46
C GLN A 153 17.06 -13.98 13.11
N ARG A 154 16.81 -15.02 12.28
CA ARG A 154 15.45 -15.43 11.93
C ARG A 154 14.66 -15.90 13.17
N GLY A 155 15.30 -16.66 14.07
CA GLY A 155 14.73 -17.09 15.35
C GLY A 155 14.41 -15.91 16.27
N ASN A 156 15.27 -14.89 16.30
CA ASN A 156 15.06 -13.67 17.07
C ASN A 156 13.81 -12.91 16.59
N VAL A 157 13.67 -12.73 15.27
CA VAL A 157 12.47 -12.09 14.69
C VAL A 157 11.22 -12.88 15.04
N LEU A 158 11.26 -14.21 14.88
CA LEU A 158 10.11 -15.05 15.17
C LEU A 158 9.71 -15.00 16.66
N ARG A 159 10.71 -14.96 17.57
CA ARG A 159 10.46 -14.79 19.01
C ARG A 159 9.81 -13.43 19.31
N TRP A 160 10.29 -12.35 18.70
CA TRP A 160 9.69 -11.03 18.85
C TRP A 160 8.24 -10.98 18.31
N LEU A 161 7.93 -11.82 17.32
CA LEU A 161 6.58 -12.05 16.80
C LEU A 161 5.75 -13.02 17.66
N ASP A 162 6.14 -13.29 18.91
CA ASP A 162 5.46 -14.28 19.78
C ASP A 162 5.31 -15.65 19.12
N ASN A 163 6.27 -16.04 18.29
CA ASN A 163 6.29 -17.26 17.48
C ASN A 163 5.12 -17.39 16.49
N SER A 164 4.49 -16.27 16.11
CA SER A 164 3.42 -16.24 15.12
C SER A 164 3.66 -15.14 14.08
N VAL A 165 3.88 -15.55 12.84
CA VAL A 165 4.00 -14.59 11.70
C VAL A 165 2.69 -13.85 11.46
N GLU A 166 1.55 -14.35 11.93
CA GLU A 166 0.23 -13.73 11.78
C GLU A 166 0.13 -12.38 12.52
N ASN A 167 1.02 -12.11 13.48
CA ASN A 167 1.11 -10.80 14.12
C ASN A 167 1.45 -9.70 13.11
N ILE A 168 2.15 -10.02 12.03
CA ILE A 168 2.40 -9.09 10.92
C ILE A 168 1.07 -8.69 10.25
N THR A 169 0.20 -9.67 9.98
CA THR A 169 -1.14 -9.42 9.43
C THR A 169 -1.98 -8.56 10.38
N GLN A 170 -1.94 -8.82 11.70
CA GLN A 170 -2.70 -8.03 12.67
C GLN A 170 -2.28 -6.55 12.67
N TRP A 171 -0.99 -6.25 12.58
CA TRP A 171 -0.52 -4.85 12.50
C TRP A 171 -0.94 -4.19 11.22
N HIS A 172 -0.80 -4.88 10.09
CA HIS A 172 -1.25 -4.38 8.80
C HIS A 172 -2.75 -4.05 8.82
N GLU A 173 -3.58 -4.96 9.34
CA GLU A 173 -5.02 -4.75 9.47
C GLU A 173 -5.39 -3.61 10.43
N MET A 174 -4.60 -3.38 11.49
CA MET A 174 -4.82 -2.21 12.35
C MET A 174 -4.72 -0.89 11.58
N TYR A 175 -3.75 -0.77 10.64
CA TYR A 175 -3.60 0.42 9.80
C TYR A 175 -4.71 0.48 8.75
N ASN A 176 -5.03 -0.64 8.13
CA ASN A 176 -6.15 -0.74 7.19
C ASN A 176 -7.47 -0.28 7.82
N LEU A 177 -7.81 -0.77 9.01
CA LEU A 177 -9.00 -0.34 9.77
C LEU A 177 -8.99 1.16 10.11
N GLN A 178 -7.81 1.78 10.31
CA GLN A 178 -7.75 3.23 10.52
C GLN A 178 -8.13 4.01 9.26
N LEU A 179 -7.88 3.49 8.06
CA LEU A 179 -8.32 4.14 6.82
C LEU A 179 -9.85 4.25 6.77
N PHE A 180 -10.56 3.18 7.09
CA PHE A 180 -12.03 3.21 7.16
C PHE A 180 -12.55 4.18 8.24
N LYS A 181 -11.90 4.19 9.41
CA LYS A 181 -12.26 5.14 10.49
C LYS A 181 -12.00 6.59 10.09
N LEU A 182 -10.88 6.85 9.40
CA LEU A 182 -10.53 8.18 8.91
C LEU A 182 -11.47 8.63 7.79
N SER A 183 -11.83 7.72 6.87
CA SER A 183 -12.82 7.97 5.82
C SER A 183 -14.14 8.47 6.43
N ALA A 184 -14.68 7.74 7.41
CA ALA A 184 -15.91 8.13 8.10
C ALA A 184 -15.77 9.45 8.90
N LEU A 185 -14.64 9.63 9.61
CA LEU A 185 -14.40 10.82 10.43
C LEU A 185 -14.22 12.08 9.59
N LEU A 186 -13.57 11.97 8.44
CA LEU A 186 -13.21 13.10 7.58
C LEU A 186 -14.19 13.30 6.42
N ASP A 187 -15.23 12.45 6.32
CA ASP A 187 -16.18 12.43 5.22
C ASP A 187 -15.47 12.37 3.84
N VAL A 188 -14.58 11.37 3.69
CA VAL A 188 -13.80 11.12 2.48
C VAL A 188 -14.16 9.74 1.93
N PRO A 189 -14.52 9.62 0.64
CA PRO A 189 -14.73 8.32 0.04
C PRO A 189 -13.51 7.41 0.17
N ILE A 190 -13.76 6.16 0.54
CA ILE A 190 -12.76 5.09 0.50
C ILE A 190 -13.25 3.99 -0.44
N ILE A 191 -12.39 3.55 -1.35
CA ILE A 191 -12.64 2.38 -2.17
C ILE A 191 -12.01 1.18 -1.47
N ASP A 192 -12.85 0.23 -1.10
CA ASP A 192 -12.41 -1.00 -0.44
C ASP A 192 -11.83 -1.96 -1.47
N ILE A 193 -10.51 -2.01 -1.54
CA ILE A 193 -9.77 -2.99 -2.34
C ILE A 193 -9.31 -4.20 -1.51
N THR A 194 -9.60 -4.24 -0.21
CA THR A 194 -9.27 -5.37 0.69
C THR A 194 -10.26 -6.52 0.53
N THR A 195 -11.56 -6.22 0.68
CA THR A 195 -12.63 -7.22 0.66
C THR A 195 -12.65 -8.06 -0.61
N PRO A 196 -12.46 -7.52 -1.85
CA PRO A 196 -12.42 -8.32 -3.07
C PRO A 196 -11.38 -9.46 -3.03
N PHE A 197 -10.21 -9.23 -2.43
CA PHE A 197 -9.25 -10.33 -2.23
C PHE A 197 -9.75 -11.36 -1.23
N LEU A 198 -10.29 -10.90 -0.09
CA LEU A 198 -10.66 -11.79 1.02
C LEU A 198 -11.84 -12.72 0.69
N VAL A 199 -12.71 -12.36 -0.26
CA VAL A 199 -13.80 -13.24 -0.72
C VAL A 199 -13.30 -14.32 -1.68
N GLU A 200 -12.13 -14.14 -2.28
CA GLU A 200 -11.52 -15.14 -3.16
C GLU A 200 -10.83 -16.23 -2.37
N ARG A 201 -11.25 -17.50 -2.54
CA ARG A 201 -10.64 -18.64 -1.82
C ARG A 201 -9.14 -18.76 -2.06
N ASN A 202 -8.69 -18.39 -3.26
CA ASN A 202 -7.30 -18.53 -3.69
C ASN A 202 -6.60 -17.17 -3.77
N TYR A 203 -6.98 -16.17 -2.94
CA TYR A 203 -6.41 -14.84 -3.00
C TYR A 203 -4.88 -14.81 -2.88
N ARG A 204 -4.29 -15.80 -2.19
CA ARG A 204 -2.83 -15.96 -2.07
C ARG A 204 -2.13 -16.09 -3.42
N GLU A 205 -2.82 -16.63 -4.45
CA GLU A 205 -2.29 -16.74 -5.82
C GLU A 205 -2.28 -15.39 -6.58
N MET A 206 -2.89 -14.36 -6.01
CA MET A 206 -2.93 -13.00 -6.56
C MET A 206 -1.78 -12.13 -6.06
N PHE A 207 -0.88 -12.71 -5.27
CA PHE A 207 0.31 -12.05 -4.73
C PHE A 207 1.58 -12.68 -5.28
N CYS A 208 2.63 -11.85 -5.37
CA CYS A 208 3.98 -12.29 -5.65
C CYS A 208 4.54 -13.14 -4.49
N ASP A 209 5.70 -13.76 -4.71
CA ASP A 209 6.34 -14.63 -3.71
C ASP A 209 6.82 -13.88 -2.46
N ASP A 210 6.91 -12.55 -2.52
CA ASP A 210 7.23 -11.71 -1.36
C ASP A 210 6.04 -11.49 -0.41
N GLY A 211 4.84 -11.88 -0.81
CA GLY A 211 3.63 -11.84 0.01
C GLY A 211 3.00 -10.47 0.23
N ILE A 212 3.56 -9.39 -0.37
CA ILE A 212 3.05 -8.02 -0.19
C ILE A 212 2.66 -7.34 -1.51
N HIS A 213 3.30 -7.68 -2.62
CA HIS A 213 2.95 -7.09 -3.90
C HIS A 213 1.89 -7.93 -4.63
N PRO A 214 0.72 -7.36 -4.97
CA PRO A 214 -0.20 -8.01 -5.88
C PRO A 214 0.49 -8.28 -7.23
N ASN A 215 0.30 -9.47 -7.78
CA ASN A 215 0.76 -9.80 -9.12
C ASN A 215 -0.23 -9.27 -10.19
N GLU A 216 -0.05 -9.62 -11.46
CA GLU A 216 -0.93 -9.17 -12.54
C GLU A 216 -2.42 -9.48 -12.27
N ARG A 217 -2.74 -10.65 -11.71
CA ARG A 217 -4.12 -11.02 -11.33
C ARG A 217 -4.65 -10.13 -10.22
N GLY A 218 -3.82 -9.84 -9.22
CA GLY A 218 -4.16 -8.92 -8.13
C GLY A 218 -4.38 -7.49 -8.62
N HIS A 219 -3.51 -7.00 -9.51
CA HIS A 219 -3.68 -5.68 -10.12
C HIS A 219 -4.96 -5.59 -10.96
N ARG A 220 -5.34 -6.66 -11.66
CA ARG A 220 -6.61 -6.72 -12.40
C ARG A 220 -7.79 -6.62 -11.45
N LEU A 221 -7.80 -7.39 -10.35
CA LEU A 221 -8.87 -7.34 -9.35
C LEU A 221 -9.02 -5.94 -8.75
N ILE A 222 -7.91 -5.28 -8.41
CA ILE A 222 -7.92 -3.89 -7.92
C ILE A 222 -8.52 -2.95 -8.98
N ALA A 223 -8.12 -3.07 -10.24
CA ALA A 223 -8.63 -2.24 -11.32
C ALA A 223 -10.15 -2.40 -11.50
N ASP A 224 -10.63 -3.63 -11.56
CA ASP A 224 -12.06 -3.95 -11.71
C ASP A 224 -12.87 -3.36 -10.55
N THR A 225 -12.36 -3.47 -9.33
CA THR A 225 -12.97 -2.91 -8.11
C THR A 225 -13.05 -1.38 -8.18
N ILE A 226 -11.97 -0.72 -8.54
CA ILE A 226 -11.91 0.75 -8.66
C ILE A 226 -12.84 1.22 -9.78
N CYS A 227 -12.82 0.57 -10.94
CA CYS A 227 -13.67 0.94 -12.06
C CYS A 227 -15.16 0.79 -11.72
N HIS A 228 -15.53 -0.28 -11.02
CA HIS A 228 -16.90 -0.46 -10.55
C HIS A 228 -17.32 0.65 -9.56
N ALA A 229 -16.48 0.95 -8.58
CA ALA A 229 -16.76 2.02 -7.62
C ALA A 229 -16.82 3.41 -8.27
N ALA A 230 -16.02 3.66 -9.30
CA ALA A 230 -15.93 4.95 -9.98
C ALA A 230 -17.15 5.28 -10.86
N THR A 231 -17.94 4.29 -11.28
CA THR A 231 -19.13 4.51 -12.16
C THR A 231 -20.16 5.47 -11.57
N GLY A 232 -20.13 5.73 -10.26
CA GLY A 232 -20.99 6.72 -9.59
C GLY A 232 -20.37 8.12 -9.45
N TYR A 233 -19.10 8.33 -9.82
CA TYR A 233 -18.34 9.57 -9.60
C TYR A 233 -17.79 10.21 -10.88
N ILE A 234 -17.67 9.46 -11.95
CA ILE A 234 -17.16 9.87 -13.27
C ILE A 234 -18.28 9.74 -14.34
#